data_0fd10c36fb80387c6348da40aca6edb4
#
_entry.id   0fd10c36fb80387c6348da40aca6edb4
#
_cell.length_a   1.000
_cell.length_b   1.000
_cell.length_c   1.000
_cell.angle_alpha   90.00
_cell.angle_beta   90.00
_cell.angle_gamma   90.00
#
_symmetry.space_group_name_H-M   'P 1'
#
loop_
_entity.id
_entity.type
_entity.pdbx_description
1 polymer ?
#
loop_
_entity_poly.entity_id
_entity_poly.type
_entity_poly.pdbx_seq_one_letter_code
_entity_poly.pdbx_strand_id
1 'polypeptide(L)'
;MAITHSDFLTQVRNYTEVASNVLTDSQLGIFIRNVELDIAGKVDYDDLRKYATSTYNPGNRAVSLPSDCMILRSVETISSGVRNFLEKRDTSFISEFNTSGKQGTPKYFANYDDFNIIVAPVPAAAHTVQINYIKDPPNFTSTNNTFISTYQDSMLLHGVLAEAFRFLKGPMDLYNLYKTKYDEEIQNFALQQMGRRRRAEYDDGVPRLKVASPSPNTIV
;
A
#
# COMPACT_ATOMS: atom_id res chain seq x y z
N MET A 1 10.40 11.89 17.74
CA MET A 1 9.09 11.68 18.41
C MET A 1 8.05 11.84 17.29
N ALA A 2 7.11 10.92 17.14
CA ALA A 2 6.08 11.07 16.10
C ALA A 2 5.25 12.32 16.38
N ILE A 3 4.92 13.07 15.34
CA ILE A 3 4.04 14.24 15.46
C ILE A 3 2.63 13.77 15.83
N THR A 4 1.96 14.45 16.78
CA THR A 4 0.55 14.15 17.05
C THR A 4 -0.34 14.72 15.95
N HIS A 5 -1.52 14.13 15.74
CA HIS A 5 -2.47 14.63 14.75
C HIS A 5 -2.85 16.09 15.03
N SER A 6 -3.08 16.45 16.29
CA SER A 6 -3.40 17.84 16.70
C SER A 6 -2.27 18.83 16.37
N ASP A 7 -1.02 18.44 16.66
CA ASP A 7 0.14 19.29 16.34
C ASP A 7 0.32 19.44 14.84
N PHE A 8 0.09 18.37 14.08
CA PHE A 8 0.14 18.40 12.62
C PHE A 8 -0.88 19.38 12.03
N LEU A 9 -2.14 19.33 12.47
CA LEU A 9 -3.18 20.26 12.02
C LEU A 9 -2.81 21.71 12.39
N THR A 10 -2.26 21.90 13.58
CA THR A 10 -1.79 23.23 14.04
C THR A 10 -0.65 23.73 13.18
N GLN A 11 0.32 22.89 12.84
CA GLN A 11 1.41 23.25 11.92
C GLN A 11 0.88 23.67 10.55
N VAL A 12 -0.02 22.90 9.94
CA VAL A 12 -0.59 23.26 8.62
C VAL A 12 -1.22 24.64 8.67
N ARG A 13 -1.99 24.95 9.75
CA ARG A 13 -2.59 26.28 9.92
C ARG A 13 -1.55 27.39 10.11
N ASN A 14 -0.50 27.13 10.87
CA ASN A 14 0.59 28.09 11.07
C ASN A 14 1.31 28.41 9.73
N TYR A 15 1.56 27.40 8.89
CA TYR A 15 2.18 27.60 7.57
C TYR A 15 1.28 28.34 6.58
N THR A 16 -0.04 28.14 6.69
CA THR A 16 -1.02 28.82 5.82
C THR A 16 -1.50 30.16 6.37
N GLU A 17 -1.13 30.49 7.64
CA GLU A 17 -1.60 31.68 8.36
C GLU A 17 -3.12 31.80 8.44
N VAL A 18 -3.83 30.66 8.50
CA VAL A 18 -5.28 30.58 8.42
C VAL A 18 -5.87 29.97 9.68
N ALA A 19 -6.94 30.57 10.18
CA ALA A 19 -7.64 30.09 11.38
C ALA A 19 -8.48 28.82 11.12
N SER A 20 -8.86 28.11 12.18
CA SER A 20 -9.61 26.86 12.13
C SER A 20 -11.04 26.97 11.56
N ASN A 21 -11.59 28.18 11.49
CA ASN A 21 -12.89 28.43 10.85
C ASN A 21 -12.81 28.41 9.31
N VAL A 22 -11.62 28.60 8.73
CA VAL A 22 -11.39 28.55 7.27
C VAL A 22 -10.85 27.21 6.83
N LEU A 23 -9.86 26.68 7.56
CA LEU A 23 -9.35 25.31 7.39
C LEU A 23 -9.79 24.45 8.59
N THR A 24 -10.95 23.84 8.43
CA THR A 24 -11.52 22.96 9.48
C THR A 24 -10.74 21.64 9.59
N ASP A 25 -10.83 20.98 10.75
CA ASP A 25 -10.19 19.66 10.95
C ASP A 25 -10.69 18.62 9.93
N SER A 26 -11.98 18.69 9.58
CA SER A 26 -12.57 17.82 8.56
C SER A 26 -11.96 18.01 7.18
N GLN A 27 -11.73 19.26 6.77
CA GLN A 27 -11.09 19.57 5.48
C GLN A 27 -9.63 19.09 5.46
N LEU A 28 -8.89 19.37 6.54
CA LEU A 28 -7.51 18.89 6.68
C LEU A 28 -7.44 17.36 6.69
N GLY A 29 -8.40 16.69 7.33
CA GLY A 29 -8.50 15.23 7.28
C GLY A 29 -8.67 14.68 5.86
N ILE A 30 -9.44 15.37 5.01
CA ILE A 30 -9.57 15.00 3.59
C ILE A 30 -8.24 15.20 2.84
N PHE A 31 -7.53 16.29 3.09
CA PHE A 31 -6.24 16.54 2.44
C PHE A 31 -5.20 15.51 2.87
N ILE A 32 -5.14 15.18 4.17
CA ILE A 32 -4.27 14.12 4.69
C ILE A 32 -4.56 12.81 3.96
N ARG A 33 -5.84 12.40 3.88
CA ARG A 33 -6.24 11.17 3.22
C ARG A 33 -5.85 11.14 1.75
N ASN A 34 -6.08 12.23 1.02
CA ASN A 34 -5.71 12.34 -0.38
C ASN A 34 -4.20 12.18 -0.60
N VAL A 35 -3.39 12.80 0.26
CA VAL A 35 -1.93 12.70 0.20
C VAL A 35 -1.45 11.30 0.55
N GLU A 36 -2.00 10.64 1.58
CA GLU A 36 -1.67 9.26 1.94
C GLU A 36 -1.99 8.28 0.80
N LEU A 37 -3.13 8.47 0.13
CA LEU A 37 -3.51 7.67 -1.04
C LEU A 37 -2.59 7.93 -2.24
N ASP A 38 -2.20 9.18 -2.49
CA ASP A 38 -1.25 9.53 -3.56
C ASP A 38 0.14 8.91 -3.31
N ILE A 39 0.63 8.96 -2.06
CA ILE A 39 1.89 8.31 -1.68
C ILE A 39 1.81 6.80 -1.90
N ALA A 40 0.75 6.16 -1.43
CA ALA A 40 0.55 4.71 -1.58
C ALA A 40 0.39 4.28 -3.05
N GLY A 41 -0.17 5.15 -3.89
CA GLY A 41 -0.27 4.92 -5.34
C GLY A 41 1.07 5.04 -6.06
N LYS A 42 1.98 5.89 -5.57
CA LYS A 42 3.30 6.14 -6.19
C LYS A 42 4.40 5.22 -5.65
N VAL A 43 4.33 4.84 -4.37
CA VAL A 43 5.38 4.09 -3.68
C VAL A 43 4.82 2.86 -2.99
N ASP A 44 5.27 1.69 -3.43
CA ASP A 44 5.00 0.43 -2.73
C ASP A 44 5.99 0.30 -1.55
N TYR A 45 5.55 0.61 -0.33
CA TYR A 45 6.34 0.48 0.88
C TYR A 45 5.88 -0.69 1.75
N ASP A 46 6.81 -1.22 2.56
CA ASP A 46 6.63 -2.53 3.21
C ASP A 46 5.49 -2.57 4.25
N ASP A 47 5.15 -1.43 4.88
CA ASP A 47 4.03 -1.37 5.82
C ASP A 47 2.67 -1.66 5.19
N LEU A 48 2.52 -1.46 3.88
CA LEU A 48 1.29 -1.80 3.16
C LEU A 48 1.14 -3.30 2.90
N ARG A 49 2.20 -4.09 3.07
CA ARG A 49 2.15 -5.52 2.87
C ARG A 49 1.57 -6.21 4.10
N LYS A 50 0.57 -7.01 3.85
CA LYS A 50 -0.13 -7.77 4.89
C LYS A 50 -0.45 -9.16 4.39
N TYR A 51 -0.59 -10.09 5.32
CA TYR A 51 -1.18 -11.39 5.04
C TYR A 51 -2.37 -11.64 5.96
N ALA A 52 -3.34 -12.37 5.47
CA ALA A 52 -4.46 -12.87 6.24
C ALA A 52 -4.61 -14.37 6.02
N THR A 53 -5.08 -15.05 7.03
CA THR A 53 -5.41 -16.47 6.95
C THR A 53 -6.92 -16.65 7.07
N SER A 54 -7.46 -17.58 6.27
CA SER A 54 -8.85 -18.00 6.29
C SER A 54 -8.89 -19.51 6.09
N THR A 55 -10.08 -20.08 6.03
CA THR A 55 -10.29 -21.50 5.80
C THR A 55 -11.23 -21.72 4.63
N TYR A 56 -10.90 -22.66 3.76
CA TYR A 56 -11.83 -23.04 2.69
C TYR A 56 -13.09 -23.67 3.25
N ASN A 57 -14.22 -23.32 2.64
CA ASN A 57 -15.47 -24.05 2.84
C ASN A 57 -15.52 -25.22 1.85
N PRO A 58 -15.52 -26.48 2.30
CA PRO A 58 -15.59 -27.63 1.40
C PRO A 58 -16.81 -27.55 0.48
N GLY A 59 -16.62 -27.83 -0.79
CA GLY A 59 -17.68 -27.73 -1.79
C GLY A 59 -17.91 -26.31 -2.34
N ASN A 60 -17.30 -25.27 -1.76
CA ASN A 60 -17.40 -23.89 -2.26
C ASN A 60 -16.08 -23.46 -2.88
N ARG A 61 -16.13 -22.95 -4.11
CA ARG A 61 -14.96 -22.41 -4.81
C ARG A 61 -14.64 -20.94 -4.50
N ALA A 62 -15.57 -20.22 -3.88
CA ALA A 62 -15.38 -18.81 -3.55
C ALA A 62 -14.65 -18.66 -2.22
N VAL A 63 -13.68 -17.73 -2.20
CA VAL A 63 -12.93 -17.33 -1.00
C VAL A 63 -13.01 -15.82 -0.88
N SER A 64 -13.49 -15.33 0.26
CA SER A 64 -13.58 -13.90 0.51
C SER A 64 -12.21 -13.32 0.83
N LEU A 65 -11.92 -12.15 0.25
CA LEU A 65 -10.74 -11.36 0.54
C LEU A 65 -10.96 -10.53 1.82
N PRO A 66 -9.89 -10.16 2.52
CA PRO A 66 -9.97 -9.17 3.59
C PRO A 66 -10.57 -7.84 3.10
N SER A 67 -11.36 -7.18 3.93
CA SER A 67 -12.02 -5.90 3.56
C SER A 67 -11.03 -4.76 3.28
N ASP A 68 -9.81 -4.87 3.80
CA ASP A 68 -8.72 -3.92 3.57
C ASP A 68 -7.78 -4.34 2.42
N CYS A 69 -8.14 -5.34 1.62
CA CYS A 69 -7.35 -5.80 0.48
C CYS A 69 -7.52 -4.87 -0.71
N MET A 70 -6.47 -4.12 -1.05
CA MET A 70 -6.44 -3.28 -2.25
C MET A 70 -5.85 -4.02 -3.45
N ILE A 71 -4.74 -4.73 -3.27
CA ILE A 71 -4.09 -5.47 -4.35
C ILE A 71 -3.70 -6.86 -3.86
N LEU A 72 -4.27 -7.89 -4.47
CA LEU A 72 -3.91 -9.28 -4.21
C LEU A 72 -2.55 -9.61 -4.84
N ARG A 73 -1.61 -10.11 -4.02
CA ARG A 73 -0.25 -10.50 -4.46
C ARG A 73 -0.13 -11.98 -4.74
N SER A 74 -0.43 -12.81 -3.74
CA SER A 74 -0.38 -14.26 -3.87
C SER A 74 -1.36 -14.94 -2.94
N VAL A 75 -1.75 -16.15 -3.31
CA VAL A 75 -2.62 -17.02 -2.52
C VAL A 75 -1.91 -18.35 -2.32
N GLU A 76 -1.93 -18.86 -1.11
CA GLU A 76 -1.32 -20.12 -0.72
C GLU A 76 -2.34 -20.99 -0.03
N THR A 77 -2.33 -22.28 -0.34
CA THR A 77 -3.08 -23.30 0.40
C THR A 77 -2.12 -24.02 1.35
N ILE A 78 -2.47 -24.10 2.62
CA ILE A 78 -1.73 -24.85 3.64
C ILE A 78 -2.52 -26.10 3.96
N SER A 79 -1.97 -27.25 3.56
CA SER A 79 -2.56 -28.58 3.80
C SER A 79 -1.55 -29.45 4.51
N SER A 80 -1.90 -29.98 5.69
CA SER A 80 -1.01 -30.84 6.50
C SER A 80 0.38 -30.23 6.73
N GLY A 81 0.44 -28.90 6.94
CA GLY A 81 1.70 -28.18 7.15
C GLY A 81 2.49 -27.85 5.87
N VAL A 82 2.07 -28.35 4.71
CA VAL A 82 2.69 -28.06 3.42
C VAL A 82 2.03 -26.85 2.79
N ARG A 83 2.86 -25.88 2.36
CA ARG A 83 2.43 -24.67 1.65
C ARG A 83 2.48 -24.91 0.15
N ASN A 84 1.37 -24.69 -0.52
CA ASN A 84 1.26 -24.75 -1.97
C ASN A 84 0.80 -23.40 -2.52
N PHE A 85 1.62 -22.75 -3.31
CA PHE A 85 1.23 -21.51 -4.01
C PHE A 85 0.22 -21.83 -5.10
N LEU A 86 -0.85 -21.02 -5.17
CA LEU A 86 -1.82 -21.12 -6.23
C LEU A 86 -1.36 -20.28 -7.43
N GLU A 87 -1.50 -20.84 -8.62
CA GLU A 87 -1.23 -20.14 -9.86
C GLU A 87 -2.42 -19.27 -10.25
N LYS A 88 -2.16 -18.00 -10.54
CA LYS A 88 -3.20 -17.09 -11.02
C LYS A 88 -3.59 -17.43 -12.46
N ARG A 89 -4.87 -17.62 -12.70
CA ARG A 89 -5.47 -17.89 -14.00
C ARG A 89 -6.64 -16.95 -14.25
N ASP A 90 -7.23 -17.03 -15.44
CA ASP A 90 -8.45 -16.31 -15.77
C ASP A 90 -9.70 -17.05 -15.27
N THR A 91 -10.80 -16.33 -15.08
CA THR A 91 -12.09 -16.89 -14.61
C THR A 91 -12.65 -17.92 -15.58
N SER A 92 -12.46 -17.73 -16.88
CA SER A 92 -12.85 -18.69 -17.93
C SER A 92 -12.12 -20.03 -17.75
N PHE A 93 -10.80 -20.01 -17.52
CA PHE A 93 -10.01 -21.20 -17.24
C PHE A 93 -10.52 -21.95 -16.00
N ILE A 94 -10.78 -21.22 -14.89
CA ILE A 94 -11.30 -21.84 -13.66
C ILE A 94 -12.64 -22.52 -13.89
N SER A 95 -13.52 -21.90 -14.70
CA SER A 95 -14.83 -22.44 -15.02
C SER A 95 -14.74 -23.67 -15.92
N GLU A 96 -13.88 -23.65 -16.93
CA GLU A 96 -13.65 -24.76 -17.84
C GLU A 96 -12.95 -25.94 -17.14
N PHE A 97 -11.91 -25.68 -16.34
CA PHE A 97 -11.21 -26.69 -15.55
C PHE A 97 -12.12 -27.42 -14.58
N ASN A 98 -13.15 -26.77 -14.08
CA ASN A 98 -14.05 -27.29 -13.05
C ASN A 98 -15.45 -27.68 -13.56
N THR A 99 -15.61 -27.92 -14.85
CA THR A 99 -16.90 -28.26 -15.49
C THR A 99 -17.60 -29.47 -14.87
N SER A 100 -16.85 -30.43 -14.32
CA SER A 100 -17.36 -31.64 -13.69
C SER A 100 -17.50 -31.56 -12.15
N GLY A 101 -17.31 -30.37 -11.54
CA GLY A 101 -17.36 -30.21 -10.09
C GLY A 101 -16.24 -30.96 -9.35
N LYS A 102 -15.10 -31.18 -10.02
CA LYS A 102 -13.96 -31.93 -9.48
C LYS A 102 -13.47 -31.30 -8.17
N GLN A 103 -13.49 -32.09 -7.09
CA GLN A 103 -13.00 -31.67 -5.78
C GLN A 103 -11.56 -32.09 -5.57
N GLY A 104 -10.81 -31.28 -4.81
CA GLY A 104 -9.43 -31.56 -4.48
C GLY A 104 -8.78 -30.41 -3.73
N THR A 105 -7.44 -30.47 -3.56
CA THR A 105 -6.67 -29.34 -3.03
C THR A 105 -6.55 -28.28 -4.13
N PRO A 106 -6.94 -27.02 -3.87
CA PRO A 106 -6.81 -25.93 -4.83
C PRO A 106 -5.39 -25.74 -5.34
N LYS A 107 -5.25 -25.48 -6.64
CA LYS A 107 -3.98 -25.22 -7.33
C LYS A 107 -4.00 -23.90 -8.11
N TYR A 108 -5.17 -23.46 -8.51
CA TYR A 108 -5.38 -22.26 -9.32
C TYR A 108 -6.34 -21.31 -8.64
N PHE A 109 -6.19 -20.02 -8.90
CA PHE A 109 -7.16 -19.01 -8.48
C PHE A 109 -7.36 -17.96 -9.56
N ALA A 110 -8.51 -17.31 -9.54
CA ALA A 110 -8.80 -16.13 -10.35
C ALA A 110 -9.52 -15.08 -9.50
N ASN A 111 -9.32 -13.81 -9.84
CA ASN A 111 -10.13 -12.75 -9.26
C ASN A 111 -11.55 -12.87 -9.83
N TYR A 112 -12.55 -12.87 -8.95
CA TYR A 112 -13.94 -12.98 -9.35
C TYR A 112 -14.64 -11.62 -9.30
N ASP A 113 -14.50 -10.96 -8.17
CA ASP A 113 -14.92 -9.58 -7.91
C ASP A 113 -13.95 -8.90 -6.95
N ASP A 114 -14.25 -7.67 -6.52
CA ASP A 114 -13.39 -6.87 -5.64
C ASP A 114 -13.18 -7.50 -4.25
N PHE A 115 -14.09 -8.38 -3.82
CA PHE A 115 -14.12 -8.97 -2.48
C PHE A 115 -13.89 -10.47 -2.46
N ASN A 116 -13.89 -11.13 -3.62
CA ASN A 116 -13.79 -12.58 -3.69
C ASN A 116 -12.87 -13.04 -4.81
N ILE A 117 -12.21 -14.14 -4.54
CA ILE A 117 -11.51 -14.96 -5.54
C ILE A 117 -12.22 -16.31 -5.69
N ILE A 118 -12.04 -16.93 -6.84
CA ILE A 118 -12.45 -18.31 -7.06
C ILE A 118 -11.23 -19.20 -7.23
N VAL A 119 -11.35 -20.43 -6.72
CA VAL A 119 -10.25 -21.41 -6.75
C VAL A 119 -10.66 -22.69 -7.49
N ALA A 120 -9.67 -23.39 -8.02
CA ALA A 120 -9.85 -24.68 -8.67
C ALA A 120 -8.68 -25.64 -8.35
N PRO A 121 -8.94 -26.95 -8.18
CA PRO A 121 -10.25 -27.61 -8.00
C PRO A 121 -11.08 -27.05 -6.85
N VAL A 122 -12.37 -27.39 -6.78
CA VAL A 122 -13.21 -27.05 -5.62
C VAL A 122 -12.60 -27.68 -4.37
N PRO A 123 -12.45 -26.96 -3.26
CA PRO A 123 -11.87 -27.50 -2.04
C PRO A 123 -12.63 -28.73 -1.54
N ALA A 124 -11.94 -29.86 -1.37
CA ALA A 124 -12.50 -31.10 -0.81
C ALA A 124 -12.55 -31.08 0.71
N ALA A 125 -11.69 -30.26 1.34
CA ALA A 125 -11.56 -30.18 2.79
C ALA A 125 -11.28 -28.73 3.24
N ALA A 126 -11.48 -28.47 4.53
CA ALA A 126 -11.25 -27.18 5.16
C ALA A 126 -9.74 -26.90 5.38
N HIS A 127 -8.98 -26.78 4.30
CA HIS A 127 -7.58 -26.37 4.37
C HIS A 127 -7.47 -24.88 4.67
N THR A 128 -6.38 -24.47 5.30
CA THR A 128 -6.08 -23.05 5.51
C THR A 128 -5.66 -22.41 4.19
N VAL A 129 -6.22 -21.24 3.91
CA VAL A 129 -5.77 -20.35 2.82
C VAL A 129 -5.05 -19.16 3.44
N GLN A 130 -3.86 -18.84 2.93
CA GLN A 130 -3.15 -17.61 3.25
C GLN A 130 -3.18 -16.70 2.04
N ILE A 131 -3.57 -15.45 2.27
CA ILE A 131 -3.71 -14.42 1.25
C ILE A 131 -2.68 -13.34 1.57
N ASN A 132 -1.73 -13.11 0.66
CA ASN A 132 -0.75 -12.04 0.77
C ASN A 132 -1.19 -10.89 -0.13
N TYR A 133 -1.27 -9.68 0.42
CA TYR A 133 -1.87 -8.55 -0.27
C TYR A 133 -1.25 -7.22 0.17
N ILE A 134 -1.54 -6.18 -0.61
CA ILE A 134 -1.32 -4.79 -0.24
C ILE A 134 -2.63 -4.29 0.37
N LYS A 135 -2.55 -3.84 1.63
CA LYS A 135 -3.70 -3.28 2.34
C LYS A 135 -3.99 -1.85 1.88
N ASP A 136 -5.22 -1.42 2.03
CA ASP A 136 -5.59 -0.01 1.95
C ASP A 136 -4.74 0.79 2.95
N PRO A 137 -4.12 1.92 2.53
CA PRO A 137 -3.30 2.72 3.44
C PRO A 137 -4.11 3.17 4.65
N PRO A 138 -3.57 2.98 5.86
CA PRO A 138 -4.24 3.47 7.06
C PRO A 138 -4.36 4.99 7.01
N ASN A 139 -5.41 5.53 7.60
CA ASN A 139 -5.64 6.97 7.67
C ASN A 139 -5.02 7.55 8.94
N PHE A 140 -4.27 8.64 8.82
CA PHE A 140 -3.74 9.39 9.95
C PHE A 140 -4.87 10.18 10.64
N THR A 141 -5.15 9.82 11.86
CA THR A 141 -6.21 10.42 12.68
C THR A 141 -5.73 10.65 14.11
N SER A 142 -6.55 11.29 14.94
CA SER A 142 -6.25 11.50 16.37
C SER A 142 -6.02 10.20 17.15
N THR A 143 -6.53 9.08 16.67
CA THR A 143 -6.43 7.76 17.31
C THR A 143 -5.49 6.79 16.59
N ASN A 144 -5.01 7.15 15.41
CA ASN A 144 -4.20 6.26 14.57
C ASN A 144 -3.04 7.00 13.91
N ASN A 145 -1.81 6.67 14.32
CA ASN A 145 -0.60 7.11 13.65
C ASN A 145 -0.26 6.12 12.53
N THR A 146 0.07 6.66 11.37
CA THR A 146 0.50 5.84 10.21
C THR A 146 2.02 5.76 10.13
N PHE A 147 2.53 4.85 9.32
CA PHE A 147 3.97 4.80 9.02
C PHE A 147 4.45 6.15 8.46
N ILE A 148 3.67 6.73 7.56
CA ILE A 148 4.00 8.03 6.93
C ILE A 148 4.05 9.14 7.97
N SER A 149 3.04 9.27 8.84
CA SER A 149 3.01 10.31 9.88
C SER A 149 4.12 10.16 10.92
N THR A 150 4.67 8.95 11.09
CA THR A 150 5.72 8.66 12.09
C THR A 150 7.13 8.83 11.55
N TYR A 151 7.37 8.44 10.30
CA TYR A 151 8.72 8.37 9.73
C TYR A 151 8.93 9.27 8.51
N GLN A 152 7.87 9.83 7.96
CA GLN A 152 7.87 10.68 6.76
C GLN A 152 6.92 11.88 6.94
N ASP A 153 6.88 12.43 8.15
CA ASP A 153 6.00 13.53 8.54
C ASP A 153 6.23 14.80 7.70
N SER A 154 7.46 15.08 7.31
CA SER A 154 7.82 16.19 6.40
C SER A 154 7.17 16.03 5.03
N MET A 155 7.26 14.84 4.43
CA MET A 155 6.65 14.53 3.14
C MET A 155 5.12 14.70 3.21
N LEU A 156 4.49 14.19 4.27
CA LEU A 156 3.06 14.34 4.51
C LEU A 156 2.68 15.83 4.63
N LEU A 157 3.47 16.59 5.41
CA LEU A 157 3.23 18.01 5.63
C LEU A 157 3.29 18.81 4.31
N HIS A 158 4.34 18.61 3.50
CA HIS A 158 4.48 19.31 2.24
C HIS A 158 3.35 18.96 1.24
N GLY A 159 2.92 17.70 1.21
CA GLY A 159 1.78 17.29 0.40
C GLY A 159 0.48 17.98 0.84
N VAL A 160 0.21 17.98 2.14
CA VAL A 160 -1.00 18.62 2.72
C VAL A 160 -0.95 20.14 2.54
N LEU A 161 0.23 20.78 2.65
CA LEU A 161 0.38 22.20 2.38
C LEU A 161 0.10 22.55 0.92
N ALA A 162 0.57 21.76 -0.03
CA ALA A 162 0.24 21.95 -1.44
C ALA A 162 -1.27 21.87 -1.69
N GLU A 163 -1.97 20.89 -1.10
CA GLU A 163 -3.44 20.79 -1.18
C GLU A 163 -4.14 21.99 -0.50
N ALA A 164 -3.63 22.42 0.66
CA ALA A 164 -4.19 23.56 1.39
C ALA A 164 -4.05 24.87 0.59
N PHE A 165 -2.87 25.15 0.00
CA PHE A 165 -2.68 26.34 -0.83
C PHE A 165 -3.52 26.30 -2.11
N ARG A 166 -3.72 25.12 -2.70
CA ARG A 166 -4.63 24.95 -3.83
C ARG A 166 -6.08 25.25 -3.43
N PHE A 167 -6.52 24.77 -2.28
CA PHE A 167 -7.86 25.00 -1.76
C PHE A 167 -8.10 26.48 -1.43
N LEU A 168 -7.15 27.14 -0.79
CA LEU A 168 -7.22 28.54 -0.39
C LEU A 168 -7.05 29.51 -1.57
N LYS A 169 -6.73 29.00 -2.78
CA LYS A 169 -6.34 29.83 -3.94
C LYS A 169 -5.21 30.79 -3.59
N GLY A 170 -4.25 30.29 -2.79
CA GLY A 170 -3.09 31.05 -2.34
C GLY A 170 -2.09 31.38 -3.45
N PRO A 171 -0.96 32.04 -3.10
CA PRO A 171 0.08 32.36 -4.06
C PRO A 171 0.60 31.12 -4.79
N MET A 172 0.70 31.22 -6.12
CA MET A 172 1.16 30.09 -6.95
C MET A 172 2.59 29.69 -6.62
N ASP A 173 3.42 30.62 -6.19
CA ASP A 173 4.81 30.36 -5.82
C ASP A 173 4.92 29.44 -4.60
N LEU A 174 4.07 29.62 -3.59
CA LEU A 174 4.00 28.76 -2.41
C LEU A 174 3.47 27.37 -2.76
N TYR A 175 2.43 27.32 -3.59
CA TYR A 175 1.95 26.02 -4.10
C TYR A 175 3.06 25.25 -4.82
N ASN A 176 3.76 25.91 -5.75
CA ASN A 176 4.84 25.30 -6.51
C ASN A 176 5.99 24.86 -5.61
N LEU A 177 6.36 25.67 -4.61
CA LEU A 177 7.39 25.36 -3.64
C LEU A 177 7.08 24.07 -2.88
N TYR A 178 5.89 23.97 -2.27
CA TYR A 178 5.51 22.80 -1.49
C TYR A 178 5.27 21.58 -2.37
N LYS A 179 4.73 21.77 -3.57
CA LYS A 179 4.55 20.67 -4.52
C LYS A 179 5.90 20.09 -4.97
N THR A 180 6.88 20.93 -5.28
CA THR A 180 8.22 20.48 -5.68
C THR A 180 8.90 19.71 -4.54
N LYS A 181 8.85 20.25 -3.31
CA LYS A 181 9.42 19.57 -2.14
C LYS A 181 8.74 18.21 -1.89
N TYR A 182 7.44 18.15 -2.00
CA TYR A 182 6.69 16.90 -1.88
C TYR A 182 7.12 15.86 -2.92
N ASP A 183 7.24 16.25 -4.18
CA ASP A 183 7.65 15.35 -5.26
C ASP A 183 9.11 14.88 -5.09
N GLU A 184 10.02 15.73 -4.64
CA GLU A 184 11.40 15.35 -4.29
C GLU A 184 11.44 14.34 -3.13
N GLU A 185 10.65 14.56 -2.08
CA GLU A 185 10.60 13.67 -0.92
C GLU A 185 9.99 12.32 -1.27
N ILE A 186 8.97 12.26 -2.13
CA ILE A 186 8.43 10.99 -2.65
C ILE A 186 9.50 10.22 -3.42
N GLN A 187 10.26 10.88 -4.28
CA GLN A 187 11.35 10.22 -5.02
C GLN A 187 12.42 9.66 -4.07
N ASN A 188 12.82 10.44 -3.08
CA ASN A 188 13.77 9.98 -2.07
C ASN A 188 13.23 8.80 -1.25
N PHE A 189 11.96 8.85 -0.87
CA PHE A 189 11.30 7.77 -0.16
C PHE A 189 11.22 6.50 -1.02
N ALA A 190 10.85 6.62 -2.29
CA ALA A 190 10.84 5.49 -3.23
C ALA A 190 12.21 4.83 -3.37
N LEU A 191 13.28 5.63 -3.50
CA LEU A 191 14.66 5.14 -3.55
C LEU A 191 15.08 4.42 -2.25
N GLN A 192 14.68 4.94 -1.09
CA GLN A 192 14.92 4.28 0.19
C GLN A 192 14.22 2.92 0.30
N GLN A 193 12.96 2.83 -0.15
CA GLN A 193 12.22 1.56 -0.14
C GLN A 193 12.83 0.53 -1.10
N MET A 194 13.26 0.95 -2.28
CA MET A 194 13.99 0.09 -3.22
C MET A 194 15.32 -0.41 -2.62
N GLY A 195 16.05 0.47 -1.92
CA GLY A 195 17.30 0.10 -1.25
C GLY A 195 17.10 -0.94 -0.14
N ARG A 196 16.01 -0.86 0.62
CA ARG A 196 15.64 -1.85 1.63
C ARG A 196 15.37 -3.22 1.02
N ARG A 197 14.63 -3.28 -0.08
CA ARG A 197 14.31 -4.53 -0.80
C ARG A 197 15.55 -5.20 -1.34
N ARG A 198 16.44 -4.45 -1.98
CA ARG A 198 17.70 -4.99 -2.50
C ARG A 198 18.57 -5.59 -1.40
N ARG A 199 18.60 -4.97 -0.21
CA ARG A 199 19.32 -5.54 0.94
C ARG A 199 18.72 -6.85 1.44
N ALA A 200 17.38 -6.95 1.48
CA ALA A 200 16.70 -8.17 1.92
C ALA A 200 16.86 -9.34 0.93
N GLU A 201 16.98 -9.05 -0.37
CA GLU A 201 17.15 -10.07 -1.42
C GLU A 201 18.61 -10.54 -1.59
N TYR A 202 19.59 -9.70 -1.22
CA TYR A 202 21.02 -9.93 -1.47
C TYR A 202 21.88 -9.67 -0.23
N ASP A 203 21.34 -9.91 0.96
CA ASP A 203 22.08 -9.70 2.21
C ASP A 203 23.02 -10.88 2.51
N ASP A 204 24.10 -10.96 1.73
CA ASP A 204 25.25 -11.85 2.00
C ASP A 204 26.18 -11.29 3.09
N GLY A 205 25.67 -10.41 3.97
CA GLY A 205 26.42 -9.83 5.09
C GLY A 205 27.50 -8.78 4.68
N VAL A 206 27.57 -8.40 3.42
CA VAL A 206 28.55 -7.38 2.96
C VAL A 206 27.87 -6.01 2.89
N PRO A 207 28.31 -5.02 3.69
CA PRO A 207 27.77 -3.66 3.60
C PRO A 207 28.11 -3.07 2.22
N ARG A 208 27.10 -2.91 1.36
CA ARG A 208 27.28 -2.24 0.08
C ARG A 208 27.22 -0.72 0.31
N LEU A 209 28.35 -0.06 0.13
CA LEU A 209 28.41 1.40 0.03
C LEU A 209 27.53 1.86 -1.13
N LYS A 210 26.78 2.96 -0.93
CA LYS A 210 26.09 3.65 -2.04
C LYS A 210 27.16 4.16 -3.00
N VAL A 211 27.41 3.43 -4.07
CA VAL A 211 28.17 3.98 -5.19
C VAL A 211 27.21 4.86 -5.96
N ALA A 212 27.48 6.16 -6.01
CA ALA A 212 26.76 7.06 -6.90
C ALA A 212 26.87 6.51 -8.32
N SER A 213 25.74 6.37 -9.00
CA SER A 213 25.74 5.99 -10.41
C SER A 213 26.57 7.02 -11.18
N PRO A 214 27.57 6.63 -11.99
CA PRO A 214 28.31 7.60 -12.76
C PRO A 214 27.35 8.34 -13.68
N SER A 215 27.45 9.66 -13.69
CA SER A 215 26.67 10.52 -14.59
C SER A 215 26.93 10.06 -16.04
N PRO A 216 25.89 9.91 -16.89
CA PRO A 216 26.04 9.44 -18.27
C PRO A 216 26.85 10.42 -19.18
N ASN A 217 27.33 11.54 -18.64
CA ASN A 217 27.99 12.60 -19.40
C ASN A 217 29.51 12.69 -19.19
N THR A 218 30.18 11.64 -18.71
CA THR A 218 31.65 11.63 -18.69
C THR A 218 32.18 10.61 -19.71
N ILE A 219 32.00 10.92 -20.97
CA ILE A 219 32.82 10.35 -22.05
C ILE A 219 33.80 11.46 -22.44
N VAL A 220 35.06 11.29 -22.05
CA VAL A 220 36.21 11.99 -22.63
C VAL A 220 36.82 11.07 -23.65
#